data_ad83a60cd38b56fbba7e5a4e10cd4f4a
#
_entry.id   ad83a60cd38b56fbba7e5a4e10cd4f4a
#
_cell.length_a   1.000
_cell.length_b   1.000
_cell.length_c   1.000
_cell.angle_alpha   90.00
_cell.angle_beta   90.00
_cell.angle_gamma   90.00
#
_symmetry.space_group_name_H-M   'P 1'
#
loop_
_entity.id
_entity.type
_entity.pdbx_description
1 polymer ?
#
loop_
_entity_poly.entity_id
_entity_poly.type
_entity_poly.pdbx_seq_one_letter_code
_entity_poly.pdbx_strand_id
1 'polypeptide(L)'
;MPSMPRFAILRSAIRFGAIATAVFAAPAFAGYSYDTGMEVRVYPASSYAYGGLNSARRSSDAVQYINCNTNRGPSGGTLGSCNARDRNGVSASCTTTDPLAIDMMQSVGPSSAVFFMWDASGVCSYLSITHSSA
;
A
#
# COMPACT_ATOMS: atom_id res chain seq x y z
N MET A 1 -80.26 42.17 -9.86
CA MET A 1 -79.31 41.02 -9.66
C MET A 1 -78.07 41.30 -10.47
N PRO A 2 -76.96 41.67 -9.85
CA PRO A 2 -75.74 42.00 -10.59
C PRO A 2 -74.89 40.73 -10.79
N SER A 3 -74.43 40.59 -12.02
CA SER A 3 -73.57 39.49 -12.48
C SER A 3 -72.13 39.66 -11.96
N MET A 4 -71.57 38.58 -11.40
CA MET A 4 -70.20 38.54 -10.96
C MET A 4 -69.21 38.34 -12.11
N PRO A 5 -68.06 39.01 -12.11
CA PRO A 5 -67.03 38.84 -13.15
C PRO A 5 -66.21 37.56 -12.85
N ARG A 6 -65.96 36.74 -13.89
CA ARG A 6 -65.10 35.57 -13.84
C ARG A 6 -63.62 36.02 -13.86
N PHE A 7 -62.93 35.76 -12.77
CA PHE A 7 -61.47 35.90 -12.73
C PHE A 7 -60.79 34.77 -13.53
N ALA A 8 -60.12 35.17 -14.61
CA ALA A 8 -59.25 34.24 -15.36
C ALA A 8 -57.94 34.07 -14.62
N ILE A 9 -57.69 32.84 -14.13
CA ILE A 9 -56.44 32.48 -13.49
C ILE A 9 -55.38 32.24 -14.58
N LEU A 10 -54.45 33.18 -14.68
CA LEU A 10 -53.30 33.08 -15.57
C LEU A 10 -52.30 32.07 -14.95
N ARG A 11 -52.26 30.88 -15.52
CA ARG A 11 -51.27 29.86 -15.12
C ARG A 11 -49.91 30.22 -15.74
N SER A 12 -49.02 30.86 -14.97
CA SER A 12 -47.63 31.03 -15.31
C SER A 12 -46.91 29.66 -15.23
N ALA A 13 -46.57 29.11 -16.40
CA ALA A 13 -45.73 27.94 -16.51
C ALA A 13 -44.27 28.33 -16.22
N ILE A 14 -43.82 28.05 -15.03
CA ILE A 14 -42.40 28.18 -14.67
C ILE A 14 -41.65 27.02 -15.34
N ARG A 15 -40.93 27.33 -16.41
CA ARG A 15 -40.00 26.39 -17.05
C ARG A 15 -38.75 26.28 -16.15
N PHE A 16 -38.63 25.21 -15.41
CA PHE A 16 -37.37 24.82 -14.76
C PHE A 16 -36.39 24.41 -15.85
N GLY A 17 -35.46 25.28 -16.17
CA GLY A 17 -34.30 24.96 -16.98
C GLY A 17 -33.37 24.05 -16.16
N ALA A 18 -33.26 22.79 -16.54
CA ALA A 18 -32.27 21.88 -15.96
C ALA A 18 -30.88 22.37 -16.37
N ILE A 19 -30.15 22.96 -15.44
CA ILE A 19 -28.72 23.25 -15.60
C ILE A 19 -27.99 21.94 -15.44
N ALA A 20 -27.60 21.32 -16.55
CA ALA A 20 -26.70 20.15 -16.53
C ALA A 20 -25.30 20.65 -16.18
N THR A 21 -24.92 20.51 -14.92
CA THR A 21 -23.54 20.68 -14.48
C THR A 21 -22.71 19.52 -15.02
N ALA A 22 -21.96 19.75 -16.10
CA ALA A 22 -20.95 18.83 -16.58
C ALA A 22 -19.82 18.78 -15.55
N VAL A 23 -19.78 17.71 -14.76
CA VAL A 23 -18.65 17.40 -13.88
C VAL A 23 -17.50 16.93 -14.77
N PHE A 24 -16.57 17.82 -15.09
CA PHE A 24 -15.31 17.44 -15.70
C PHE A 24 -14.51 16.64 -14.65
N ALA A 25 -14.53 15.31 -14.77
CA ALA A 25 -13.57 14.48 -14.05
C ALA A 25 -12.19 14.81 -14.64
N ALA A 26 -11.40 15.60 -13.90
CA ALA A 26 -9.99 15.79 -14.23
C ALA A 26 -9.32 14.41 -14.19
N PRO A 27 -8.55 14.03 -15.24
CA PRO A 27 -7.78 12.81 -15.16
C PRO A 27 -6.84 12.92 -13.95
N ALA A 28 -7.03 12.07 -12.98
CA ALA A 28 -6.06 11.91 -11.91
C ALA A 28 -4.80 11.34 -12.59
N PHE A 29 -3.77 12.16 -12.75
CA PHE A 29 -2.46 11.68 -13.11
C PHE A 29 -1.94 10.89 -11.90
N ALA A 30 -2.27 9.58 -11.87
CA ALA A 30 -1.56 8.66 -11.02
C ALA A 30 -0.09 8.72 -11.47
N GLY A 31 0.79 9.19 -10.59
CA GLY A 31 2.22 9.19 -10.87
C GLY A 31 2.63 7.79 -11.32
N TYR A 32 3.55 7.72 -12.27
CA TYR A 32 4.12 6.45 -12.72
C TYR A 32 4.77 5.77 -11.51
N SER A 33 4.15 4.71 -10.99
CA SER A 33 4.82 3.87 -10.00
C SER A 33 5.68 2.87 -10.77
N TYR A 34 6.99 3.04 -10.69
CA TYR A 34 7.93 2.03 -11.14
C TYR A 34 7.78 0.82 -10.23
N ASP A 35 7.02 -0.14 -10.71
CA ASP A 35 7.03 -1.47 -10.12
C ASP A 35 8.35 -2.11 -10.58
N THR A 36 9.26 -2.34 -9.65
CA THR A 36 10.52 -3.02 -9.94
C THR A 36 10.32 -4.42 -10.52
N GLY A 37 9.06 -4.90 -10.61
CA GLY A 37 8.73 -6.26 -11.05
C GLY A 37 9.37 -7.32 -10.16
N MET A 38 9.82 -6.92 -8.98
CA MET A 38 10.62 -7.77 -8.10
C MET A 38 9.71 -8.69 -7.29
N GLU A 39 9.42 -9.86 -7.87
CA GLU A 39 8.72 -10.92 -7.14
C GLU A 39 9.42 -11.25 -5.82
N VAL A 40 8.63 -11.67 -4.84
CA VAL A 40 9.21 -12.16 -3.60
C VAL A 40 9.89 -13.50 -3.83
N ARG A 41 11.15 -13.59 -3.43
CA ARG A 41 11.97 -14.79 -3.50
C ARG A 41 12.56 -15.08 -2.14
N VAL A 42 12.50 -16.36 -1.75
CA VAL A 42 13.05 -16.84 -0.49
C VAL A 42 14.02 -17.98 -0.79
N TYR A 43 15.25 -17.85 -0.29
CA TYR A 43 16.33 -18.82 -0.48
C TYR A 43 16.83 -19.31 0.88
N PRO A 44 16.18 -20.32 1.50
CA PRO A 44 16.54 -20.79 2.83
C PRO A 44 17.95 -21.34 2.90
N ALA A 45 18.41 -22.05 1.86
CA ALA A 45 19.76 -22.62 1.81
C ALA A 45 20.88 -21.54 1.80
N SER A 46 20.57 -20.34 1.38
CA SER A 46 21.51 -19.21 1.33
C SER A 46 21.16 -18.13 2.36
N SER A 47 20.15 -18.38 3.19
CA SER A 47 19.70 -17.51 4.29
C SER A 47 19.40 -16.07 3.86
N TYR A 48 18.71 -15.87 2.73
CA TYR A 48 18.25 -14.54 2.31
C TYR A 48 16.88 -14.57 1.64
N ALA A 49 16.22 -13.43 1.66
CA ALA A 49 14.98 -13.17 0.95
C ALA A 49 14.95 -11.74 0.42
N TYR A 50 14.22 -11.53 -0.67
CA TYR A 50 14.01 -10.19 -1.21
C TYR A 50 12.68 -10.09 -1.97
N GLY A 51 12.23 -8.85 -2.19
CA GLY A 51 11.05 -8.57 -3.00
C GLY A 51 10.60 -7.14 -2.88
N GLY A 52 9.70 -6.75 -3.79
CA GLY A 52 9.04 -5.44 -3.77
C GLY A 52 7.67 -5.53 -3.07
N LEU A 53 7.37 -4.59 -2.18
CA LEU A 53 6.06 -4.56 -1.51
C LEU A 53 4.91 -4.37 -2.49
N ASN A 54 5.11 -3.50 -3.48
CA ASN A 54 4.10 -3.26 -4.51
C ASN A 54 3.90 -4.49 -5.39
N SER A 55 5.00 -5.16 -5.79
CA SER A 55 4.95 -6.39 -6.59
C SER A 55 4.22 -7.51 -5.85
N ALA A 56 4.49 -7.68 -4.56
CA ALA A 56 3.79 -8.64 -3.72
C ALA A 56 2.28 -8.38 -3.64
N ARG A 57 1.89 -7.10 -3.44
CA ARG A 57 0.47 -6.70 -3.38
C ARG A 57 -0.29 -6.92 -4.69
N ARG A 58 0.39 -6.78 -5.81
CA ARG A 58 -0.18 -6.91 -7.16
C ARG A 58 -0.03 -8.30 -7.74
N SER A 59 0.59 -9.23 -7.01
CA SER A 59 0.71 -10.61 -7.45
C SER A 59 -0.65 -11.26 -7.58
N SER A 60 -0.83 -12.04 -8.64
CA SER A 60 -2.10 -12.75 -8.89
C SER A 60 -2.26 -14.01 -8.03
N ASP A 61 -1.21 -14.43 -7.32
CA ASP A 61 -1.19 -15.68 -6.56
C ASP A 61 -1.78 -15.56 -5.15
N ALA A 62 -1.97 -14.35 -4.64
CA ALA A 62 -2.46 -14.06 -3.29
C ALA A 62 -1.66 -14.74 -2.15
N VAL A 63 -0.44 -15.21 -2.43
CA VAL A 63 0.43 -15.95 -1.50
C VAL A 63 1.66 -15.13 -1.12
N GLN A 64 2.23 -14.41 -2.09
CA GLN A 64 3.44 -13.64 -1.88
C GLN A 64 3.23 -12.49 -0.90
N TYR A 65 4.13 -12.35 0.02
CA TYR A 65 4.26 -11.12 0.82
C TYR A 65 5.71 -10.89 1.23
N ILE A 66 6.05 -9.62 1.45
CA ILE A 66 7.27 -9.20 2.11
C ILE A 66 6.96 -7.96 2.94
N ASN A 67 7.45 -7.93 4.15
CA ASN A 67 7.31 -6.78 5.04
C ASN A 67 8.43 -6.74 6.07
N CYS A 68 8.67 -5.55 6.61
CA CYS A 68 9.39 -5.36 7.86
C CYS A 68 8.50 -4.54 8.80
N ASN A 69 8.54 -4.85 10.06
CA ASN A 69 7.78 -4.16 11.10
C ASN A 69 8.63 -3.97 12.36
N THR A 70 8.22 -3.03 13.18
CA THR A 70 8.85 -2.78 14.47
C THR A 70 7.80 -2.83 15.57
N ASN A 71 8.13 -3.50 16.66
CA ASN A 71 7.23 -3.66 17.79
C ASN A 71 7.96 -3.24 19.08
N ARG A 72 7.22 -2.67 20.01
CA ARG A 72 7.73 -2.44 21.37
C ARG A 72 7.45 -3.66 22.23
N GLY A 73 8.51 -4.27 22.76
CA GLY A 73 8.38 -5.38 23.67
C GLY A 73 7.85 -4.96 25.06
N PRO A 74 7.33 -5.89 25.86
CA PRO A 74 6.78 -5.61 27.19
C PRO A 74 7.84 -5.04 28.17
N SER A 75 9.10 -5.32 27.97
CA SER A 75 10.24 -4.75 28.71
C SER A 75 10.68 -3.37 28.27
N GLY A 76 9.98 -2.76 27.31
CA GLY A 76 10.25 -1.41 26.80
C GLY A 76 11.29 -1.36 25.67
N GLY A 77 11.94 -2.46 25.31
CA GLY A 77 12.84 -2.55 24.16
C GLY A 77 12.08 -2.58 22.83
N THR A 78 12.71 -2.11 21.75
CA THR A 78 12.16 -2.22 20.40
C THR A 78 12.72 -3.47 19.74
N LEU A 79 11.86 -4.21 19.06
CA LEU A 79 12.18 -5.38 18.25
C LEU A 79 11.76 -5.10 16.81
N GLY A 80 12.70 -5.26 15.88
CA GLY A 80 12.42 -5.26 14.46
C GLY A 80 12.29 -6.68 13.94
N SER A 81 11.43 -6.89 12.93
CA SER A 81 11.34 -8.16 12.21
C SER A 81 11.05 -7.94 10.74
N CYS A 82 11.69 -8.73 9.88
CA CYS A 82 11.36 -8.83 8.47
C CYS A 82 10.83 -10.23 8.17
N ASN A 83 9.82 -10.30 7.32
CA ASN A 83 9.15 -11.55 6.95
C ASN A 83 8.93 -11.55 5.44
N ALA A 84 9.09 -12.72 4.82
CA ALA A 84 8.83 -12.93 3.41
C ALA A 84 8.19 -14.29 3.18
N ARG A 85 7.36 -14.36 2.14
CA ARG A 85 6.84 -15.61 1.60
C ARG A 85 6.78 -15.52 0.09
N ASP A 86 7.37 -16.47 -0.61
CA ASP A 86 7.35 -16.52 -2.06
C ASP A 86 6.07 -17.18 -2.61
N ARG A 87 5.92 -17.18 -3.93
CA ARG A 87 4.76 -17.79 -4.62
C ARG A 87 4.58 -19.28 -4.35
N ASN A 88 5.67 -19.99 -4.02
CA ASN A 88 5.63 -21.41 -3.71
C ASN A 88 5.29 -21.69 -2.25
N GLY A 89 5.06 -20.64 -1.45
CA GLY A 89 4.74 -20.74 -0.04
C GLY A 89 5.97 -20.89 0.87
N VAL A 90 7.19 -20.80 0.32
CA VAL A 90 8.41 -20.82 1.13
C VAL A 90 8.50 -19.53 1.91
N SER A 91 8.65 -19.63 3.22
CA SER A 91 8.68 -18.48 4.12
C SER A 91 10.01 -18.35 4.83
N ALA A 92 10.38 -17.12 5.15
CA ALA A 92 11.51 -16.77 5.97
C ALA A 92 11.20 -15.56 6.84
N SER A 93 11.89 -15.49 7.97
CA SER A 93 11.82 -14.34 8.87
C SER A 93 13.14 -14.14 9.58
N CYS A 94 13.38 -12.89 9.98
CA CYS A 94 14.46 -12.58 10.91
C CYS A 94 14.02 -11.50 11.89
N THR A 95 14.71 -11.43 13.02
CA THR A 95 14.46 -10.41 14.06
C THR A 95 15.75 -9.69 14.40
N THR A 96 15.64 -8.47 14.90
CA THR A 96 16.78 -7.68 15.34
C THR A 96 16.41 -6.72 16.45
N THR A 97 17.39 -6.42 17.29
CA THR A 97 17.32 -5.32 18.28
C THR A 97 18.31 -4.19 17.94
N ASP A 98 19.01 -4.31 16.82
CA ASP A 98 19.93 -3.27 16.35
C ASP A 98 19.15 -1.99 15.99
N PRO A 99 19.43 -0.84 16.67
CA PRO A 99 18.71 0.39 16.45
C PRO A 99 18.79 0.88 14.99
N LEU A 100 19.93 0.69 14.32
CA LEU A 100 20.10 1.13 12.94
C LEU A 100 19.24 0.34 11.97
N ALA A 101 19.18 -0.98 12.14
CA ALA A 101 18.30 -1.82 11.36
C ALA A 101 16.82 -1.51 11.62
N ILE A 102 16.46 -1.19 12.87
CA ILE A 102 15.10 -0.78 13.27
C ILE A 102 14.71 0.52 12.57
N ASP A 103 15.59 1.53 12.55
CA ASP A 103 15.34 2.79 11.84
C ASP A 103 15.14 2.57 10.33
N MET A 104 15.93 1.68 9.72
CA MET A 104 15.74 1.29 8.33
C MET A 104 14.37 0.63 8.12
N MET A 105 13.95 -0.28 8.99
CA MET A 105 12.64 -0.95 8.90
C MET A 105 11.48 0.05 8.98
N GLN A 106 11.60 1.12 9.76
CA GLN A 106 10.59 2.17 9.87
C GLN A 106 10.45 3.01 8.60
N SER A 107 11.46 3.01 7.74
CA SER A 107 11.42 3.72 6.46
C SER A 107 10.67 2.96 5.36
N VAL A 108 10.31 1.69 5.58
CA VAL A 108 9.63 0.85 4.58
C VAL A 108 8.27 1.44 4.21
N GLY A 109 8.10 1.74 2.94
CA GLY A 109 6.87 2.26 2.35
C GLY A 109 6.30 1.37 1.25
N PRO A 110 5.14 1.72 0.70
CA PRO A 110 4.46 0.89 -0.30
C PRO A 110 5.28 0.60 -1.56
N SER A 111 6.18 1.51 -1.95
CA SER A 111 7.06 1.38 -3.12
C SER A 111 8.46 0.85 -2.79
N SER A 112 8.69 0.41 -1.55
CA SER A 112 9.97 -0.12 -1.14
C SER A 112 10.21 -1.53 -1.71
N ALA A 113 11.47 -1.80 -2.04
CA ALA A 113 12.00 -3.15 -2.16
C ALA A 113 12.85 -3.46 -0.93
N VAL A 114 12.70 -4.67 -0.43
CA VAL A 114 13.37 -5.14 0.78
C VAL A 114 14.24 -6.35 0.43
N PHE A 115 15.46 -6.34 0.94
CA PHE A 115 16.36 -7.50 0.94
C PHE A 115 16.84 -7.71 2.38
N PHE A 116 16.74 -8.91 2.88
CA PHE A 116 17.29 -9.26 4.21
C PHE A 116 17.96 -10.63 4.22
N MET A 117 18.94 -10.76 5.10
CA MET A 117 19.61 -12.01 5.40
C MET A 117 19.46 -12.33 6.89
N TRP A 118 19.56 -13.60 7.23
CA TRP A 118 19.52 -14.07 8.60
C TRP A 118 20.65 -15.04 8.90
N ASP A 119 21.02 -15.12 10.15
CA ASP A 119 21.96 -16.10 10.66
C ASP A 119 21.27 -17.38 11.16
N ALA A 120 22.03 -18.34 11.63
CA ALA A 120 21.52 -19.61 12.14
C ALA A 120 20.60 -19.47 13.37
N SER A 121 20.65 -18.32 14.06
CA SER A 121 19.80 -18.00 15.21
C SER A 121 18.53 -17.25 14.81
N GLY A 122 18.32 -16.96 13.51
CA GLY A 122 17.19 -16.17 13.02
C GLY A 122 17.33 -14.68 13.28
N VAL A 123 18.53 -14.18 13.57
CA VAL A 123 18.80 -12.74 13.70
C VAL A 123 19.09 -12.16 12.32
N CYS A 124 18.54 -10.96 12.03
CA CYS A 124 18.82 -10.26 10.80
C CYS A 124 20.32 -9.88 10.77
N SER A 125 21.07 -10.50 9.88
CA SER A 125 22.51 -10.25 9.71
C SER A 125 22.79 -9.17 8.66
N TYR A 126 21.83 -8.92 7.78
CA TYR A 126 21.89 -7.86 6.76
C TYR A 126 20.47 -7.38 6.42
N LEU A 127 20.35 -6.09 6.17
CA LEU A 127 19.11 -5.46 5.72
C LEU A 127 19.43 -4.39 4.69
N SER A 128 18.70 -4.39 3.59
CA SER A 128 18.72 -3.32 2.59
C SER A 128 17.29 -2.94 2.22
N ILE A 129 17.01 -1.66 2.24
CA ILE A 129 15.72 -1.10 1.84
C ILE A 129 15.98 -0.09 0.74
N THR A 130 15.36 -0.32 -0.41
CA THR A 130 15.45 0.57 -1.56
C THR A 130 14.10 1.24 -1.74
N HIS A 131 14.12 2.57 -1.82
CA HIS A 131 12.97 3.38 -2.19
C HIS A 131 13.14 3.78 -3.65
N SER A 132 12.19 3.48 -4.50
CA SER A 132 12.13 4.07 -5.82
C SER A 132 10.99 5.07 -5.88
N SER A 133 11.33 6.31 -6.14
CA SER A 133 10.42 7.31 -6.67
C SER A 133 10.76 7.42 -8.15
N ALA A 134 9.93 6.84 -9.00
CA ALA A 134 9.99 7.18 -10.40
C ALA A 134 8.86 8.16 -10.71
#